data_463b21ecc1353c3d3243d0052059671b
#
_entry.id   463b21ecc1353c3d3243d0052059671b
#
_cell.length_a   1.000
_cell.length_b   1.000
_cell.length_c   1.000
_cell.angle_alpha   90.00
_cell.angle_beta   90.00
_cell.angle_gamma   90.00
#
_symmetry.space_group_name_H-M   'P 1'
#
loop_
_entity.id
_entity.type
_entity.pdbx_description
1 polymer ?
#
loop_
_entity_poly.entity_id
_entity_poly.type
_entity_poly.pdbx_seq_one_letter_code
_entity_poly.pdbx_strand_id
1 'polypeptide(L)'
;MRISSRIAATSTLALALTASSPAFAQTKPEEAYTRLEISGSGSVKAAPDQLIARFRAESRDKSAAAAQKAVNALVHKAVEQSGKATSVKAAVLQYSVSESHPDKTAPSSWIAWQSLTFTAPDGTDLLPLTGQLQGEGLMLEDLSWSLSSDNQKKLMLEAEKNAVEDLKKQADTLATSLGLHVLRFANVSIANNSFPRPMLMMAMPASGPGDSAPPPSSTAEVQTVRATASATVLLAP
;
A
#
# COMPACT_ATOMS: atom_id res chain seq x y z
N MET A 1 37.79 70.71 -80.12
CA MET A 1 36.67 70.39 -81.02
C MET A 1 35.71 69.48 -80.27
N ARG A 2 34.48 69.97 -80.08
CA ARG A 2 33.27 69.30 -79.58
C ARG A 2 33.37 68.47 -78.25
N ILE A 3 32.95 68.95 -77.09
CA ILE A 3 31.63 69.17 -76.47
C ILE A 3 30.78 67.93 -76.47
N SER A 4 30.49 67.41 -75.35
CA SER A 4 29.14 66.93 -74.98
C SER A 4 29.02 66.72 -73.46
N SER A 5 28.18 67.56 -72.89
CA SER A 5 27.60 67.58 -71.56
C SER A 5 26.70 66.37 -71.37
N ARG A 6 26.76 65.71 -70.21
CA ARG A 6 25.68 64.86 -69.69
C ARG A 6 25.43 65.19 -68.23
N ILE A 7 24.28 65.68 -67.97
CA ILE A 7 23.65 65.91 -66.66
C ILE A 7 23.32 64.58 -66.04
N ALA A 8 23.81 64.35 -64.84
CA ALA A 8 23.40 63.22 -64.02
C ALA A 8 22.42 63.74 -62.98
N ALA A 9 21.19 63.27 -63.06
CA ALA A 9 20.13 63.50 -62.09
C ALA A 9 20.36 62.56 -60.83
N THR A 10 20.58 63.16 -59.69
CA THR A 10 20.67 62.52 -58.42
C THR A 10 19.27 62.32 -57.84
N SER A 11 18.76 61.04 -57.86
CA SER A 11 17.53 60.65 -57.18
C SER A 11 17.85 60.34 -55.71
N THR A 12 17.43 61.19 -54.81
CA THR A 12 17.44 60.96 -53.36
C THR A 12 16.34 59.99 -52.97
N LEU A 13 16.70 58.76 -52.63
CA LEU A 13 15.83 57.74 -52.06
C LEU A 13 15.69 57.99 -50.55
N ALA A 14 14.54 58.46 -50.08
CA ALA A 14 14.23 58.61 -48.66
C ALA A 14 13.84 57.24 -48.07
N LEU A 15 14.73 56.68 -47.25
CA LEU A 15 14.50 55.44 -46.51
C LEU A 15 13.69 55.77 -45.24
N ALA A 16 12.37 55.49 -45.26
CA ALA A 16 11.52 55.59 -44.07
C ALA A 16 11.83 54.45 -43.14
N LEU A 17 12.56 54.68 -42.03
CA LEU A 17 12.70 53.74 -40.91
C LEU A 17 11.38 53.71 -40.12
N THR A 18 10.58 52.64 -40.31
CA THR A 18 9.47 52.34 -39.42
C THR A 18 10.05 51.73 -38.12
N ALA A 19 10.10 52.54 -37.08
CA ALA A 19 10.40 52.07 -35.73
C ALA A 19 9.23 51.23 -35.21
N SER A 20 9.33 49.92 -35.35
CA SER A 20 8.45 48.98 -34.66
C SER A 20 8.81 48.98 -33.19
N SER A 21 8.05 49.68 -32.36
CA SER A 21 8.14 49.58 -30.90
C SER A 21 7.77 48.18 -30.48
N PRO A 22 8.62 47.46 -29.73
CA PRO A 22 8.22 46.20 -29.14
C PRO A 22 7.08 46.49 -28.15
N ALA A 23 5.90 45.94 -28.43
CA ALA A 23 4.81 45.91 -27.48
C ALA A 23 5.28 44.99 -26.33
N PHE A 24 5.76 45.60 -25.24
CA PHE A 24 5.92 44.89 -23.98
C PHE A 24 4.53 44.40 -23.61
N ALA A 25 4.29 43.09 -23.77
CA ALA A 25 3.15 42.42 -23.16
C ALA A 25 3.23 42.71 -21.65
N GLN A 26 2.37 43.60 -21.17
CA GLN A 26 2.16 43.81 -19.74
C GLN A 26 1.66 42.47 -19.20
N THR A 27 2.54 41.67 -18.65
CA THR A 27 2.16 40.59 -17.76
C THR A 27 1.34 41.22 -16.66
N LYS A 28 0.02 40.93 -16.69
CA LYS A 28 -0.91 41.29 -15.61
C LYS A 28 -0.20 40.95 -14.31
N PRO A 29 -0.07 41.88 -13.34
CA PRO A 29 0.56 41.54 -12.07
C PRO A 29 -0.11 40.25 -11.54
N GLU A 30 0.65 39.19 -11.37
CA GLU A 30 0.16 38.02 -10.69
C GLU A 30 -0.22 38.51 -9.30
N GLU A 31 -1.53 38.58 -9.03
CA GLU A 31 -2.03 38.99 -7.73
C GLU A 31 -1.28 38.16 -6.71
N ALA A 32 -0.49 38.85 -5.88
CA ALA A 32 0.40 38.16 -4.91
C ALA A 32 -0.42 37.57 -3.79
N TYR A 33 -1.06 36.44 -4.08
CA TYR A 33 -1.76 35.66 -3.08
C TYR A 33 -0.76 35.10 -2.05
N THR A 34 -1.10 35.17 -0.79
CA THR A 34 -0.35 34.47 0.23
C THR A 34 -0.54 32.97 0.03
N ARG A 35 0.55 32.24 -0.08
CA ARG A 35 0.55 30.77 -0.21
C ARG A 35 0.82 30.15 1.16
N LEU A 36 -0.06 29.25 1.57
CA LEU A 36 0.05 28.49 2.81
C LEU A 36 0.13 27.00 2.46
N GLU A 37 1.19 26.34 2.88
CA GLU A 37 1.33 24.88 2.76
C GLU A 37 0.94 24.24 4.09
N ILE A 38 -0.07 23.38 4.04
CA ILE A 38 -0.60 22.70 5.22
C ILE A 38 -0.89 21.24 4.95
N SER A 39 -1.00 20.48 6.03
CA SER A 39 -1.42 19.08 5.96
C SER A 39 -2.42 18.79 7.08
N GLY A 40 -3.50 18.10 6.71
CA GLY A 40 -4.48 17.57 7.65
C GLY A 40 -4.31 16.07 7.81
N SER A 41 -4.73 15.55 8.96
CA SER A 41 -4.69 14.13 9.29
C SER A 41 -6.08 13.58 9.58
N GLY A 42 -6.33 12.34 9.11
CA GLY A 42 -7.57 11.64 9.42
C GLY A 42 -7.29 10.23 9.90
N SER A 43 -8.08 9.74 10.82
CA SER A 43 -7.98 8.37 11.29
C SER A 43 -9.34 7.78 11.60
N VAL A 44 -9.43 6.45 11.41
CA VAL A 44 -10.62 5.66 11.77
C VAL A 44 -10.14 4.43 12.52
N LYS A 45 -10.83 4.08 13.60
CA LYS A 45 -10.57 2.86 14.39
C LYS A 45 -11.62 1.82 14.08
N ALA A 46 -11.21 0.60 13.82
CA ALA A 46 -12.11 -0.52 13.58
C ALA A 46 -11.58 -1.82 14.16
N ALA A 47 -12.48 -2.68 14.62
CA ALA A 47 -12.13 -4.04 14.92
C ALA A 47 -11.83 -4.81 13.60
N PRO A 48 -10.85 -5.70 13.58
CA PRO A 48 -10.63 -6.56 12.43
C PRO A 48 -11.83 -7.47 12.20
N ASP A 49 -12.09 -7.82 10.95
CA ASP A 49 -13.24 -8.60 10.50
C ASP A 49 -12.88 -9.94 9.86
N GLN A 50 -11.60 -10.31 9.94
CA GLN A 50 -11.14 -11.63 9.52
C GLN A 50 -9.91 -12.10 10.30
N LEU A 51 -9.87 -13.40 10.53
CA LEU A 51 -8.70 -14.12 11.03
C LEU A 51 -8.02 -14.84 9.87
N ILE A 52 -6.71 -14.74 9.77
CA ILE A 52 -5.89 -15.36 8.73
C ILE A 52 -4.88 -16.29 9.38
N ALA A 53 -4.85 -17.54 8.93
CA ALA A 53 -3.83 -18.51 9.27
C ALA A 53 -3.00 -18.84 8.04
N ARG A 54 -1.68 -18.65 8.11
CA ARG A 54 -0.74 -19.00 7.05
C ARG A 54 0.03 -20.23 7.42
N PHE A 55 0.03 -21.19 6.51
CA PHE A 55 0.68 -22.46 6.67
C PHE A 55 1.68 -22.73 5.58
N ARG A 56 2.67 -23.54 5.92
CA ARG A 56 3.61 -24.14 4.99
C ARG A 56 3.54 -25.66 5.10
N ALA A 57 3.25 -26.33 4.01
CA ALA A 57 3.47 -27.74 3.83
C ALA A 57 4.87 -27.94 3.27
N GLU A 58 5.70 -28.75 3.93
CA GLU A 58 7.05 -29.03 3.47
C GLU A 58 7.34 -30.53 3.59
N SER A 59 8.08 -31.04 2.63
CA SER A 59 8.60 -32.40 2.68
C SER A 59 10.00 -32.45 2.10
N ARG A 60 10.83 -33.29 2.71
CA ARG A 60 12.19 -33.56 2.23
C ARG A 60 12.32 -35.04 1.89
N ASP A 61 12.90 -35.34 0.73
CA ASP A 61 13.14 -36.70 0.26
C ASP A 61 14.43 -36.81 -0.57
N LYS A 62 14.87 -38.01 -0.87
CA LYS A 62 16.01 -38.28 -1.77
C LYS A 62 15.67 -38.00 -3.22
N SER A 63 14.40 -37.96 -3.60
CA SER A 63 13.95 -37.66 -4.94
C SER A 63 12.95 -36.52 -4.97
N ALA A 64 13.03 -35.68 -5.99
CA ALA A 64 12.08 -34.60 -6.20
C ALA A 64 10.63 -35.10 -6.28
N ALA A 65 10.39 -36.20 -6.99
CA ALA A 65 9.06 -36.77 -7.15
C ALA A 65 8.44 -37.25 -5.82
N ALA A 66 9.23 -37.83 -4.92
CA ALA A 66 8.75 -38.27 -3.61
C ALA A 66 8.43 -37.06 -2.71
N ALA A 67 9.32 -36.06 -2.67
CA ALA A 67 9.07 -34.82 -1.93
C ALA A 67 7.80 -34.10 -2.42
N GLN A 68 7.62 -33.97 -3.74
CA GLN A 68 6.42 -33.41 -4.36
C GLN A 68 5.14 -34.18 -4.00
N LYS A 69 5.18 -35.50 -4.14
CA LYS A 69 4.02 -36.35 -3.80
C LYS A 69 3.59 -36.16 -2.36
N ALA A 70 4.54 -36.09 -1.43
CA ALA A 70 4.25 -35.88 -0.01
C ALA A 70 3.62 -34.52 0.26
N VAL A 71 4.19 -33.42 -0.27
CA VAL A 71 3.61 -32.07 -0.14
C VAL A 71 2.21 -32.01 -0.73
N ASN A 72 2.03 -32.54 -1.94
CA ASN A 72 0.72 -32.51 -2.60
C ASN A 72 -0.34 -33.27 -1.78
N ALA A 73 0.03 -34.37 -1.13
CA ALA A 73 -0.89 -35.11 -0.26
C ALA A 73 -1.27 -34.31 1.00
N LEU A 74 -0.31 -33.63 1.64
CA LEU A 74 -0.57 -32.73 2.78
C LEU A 74 -1.50 -31.60 2.39
N VAL A 75 -1.23 -30.93 1.27
CA VAL A 75 -2.03 -29.81 0.76
C VAL A 75 -3.45 -30.26 0.42
N HIS A 76 -3.60 -31.37 -0.28
CA HIS A 76 -4.92 -31.93 -0.62
C HIS A 76 -5.75 -32.20 0.62
N LYS A 77 -5.17 -32.85 1.61
CA LYS A 77 -5.81 -33.17 2.88
C LYS A 77 -6.23 -31.90 3.64
N ALA A 78 -5.36 -30.89 3.69
CA ALA A 78 -5.64 -29.62 4.34
C ALA A 78 -6.82 -28.87 3.69
N VAL A 79 -6.85 -28.82 2.35
CA VAL A 79 -7.96 -28.22 1.60
C VAL A 79 -9.26 -28.99 1.80
N GLU A 80 -9.22 -30.31 1.79
CA GLU A 80 -10.40 -31.15 2.06
C GLU A 80 -10.98 -30.89 3.45
N GLN A 81 -10.12 -30.80 4.45
CA GLN A 81 -10.57 -30.50 5.82
C GLN A 81 -11.18 -29.11 5.94
N SER A 82 -10.54 -28.11 5.34
CA SER A 82 -11.08 -26.75 5.36
C SER A 82 -12.45 -26.67 4.69
N GLY A 83 -12.72 -27.49 3.68
CA GLY A 83 -14.01 -27.59 3.01
C GLY A 83 -15.16 -28.09 3.89
N LYS A 84 -14.88 -28.67 5.05
CA LYS A 84 -15.90 -29.08 6.04
C LYS A 84 -16.41 -27.90 6.87
N ALA A 85 -15.62 -26.80 6.94
CA ALA A 85 -15.98 -25.57 7.63
C ALA A 85 -16.37 -24.50 6.60
N THR A 86 -17.67 -24.25 6.46
CA THR A 86 -18.20 -23.35 5.41
C THR A 86 -17.78 -21.89 5.56
N SER A 87 -17.38 -21.47 6.76
CA SER A 87 -16.87 -20.13 7.05
C SER A 87 -15.40 -19.95 6.62
N VAL A 88 -14.66 -21.04 6.41
CA VAL A 88 -13.23 -21.00 6.10
C VAL A 88 -13.01 -21.00 4.59
N LYS A 89 -12.25 -20.03 4.12
CA LYS A 89 -11.76 -19.94 2.73
C LYS A 89 -10.30 -20.36 2.67
N ALA A 90 -10.01 -21.36 1.85
CA ALA A 90 -8.64 -21.81 1.61
C ALA A 90 -8.09 -21.20 0.30
N ALA A 91 -6.85 -20.76 0.33
CA ALA A 91 -6.08 -20.38 -0.84
C ALA A 91 -4.76 -21.15 -0.83
N VAL A 92 -4.48 -21.85 -1.93
CA VAL A 92 -3.21 -22.54 -2.14
C VAL A 92 -2.33 -21.62 -2.97
N LEU A 93 -1.16 -21.31 -2.45
CA LEU A 93 -0.28 -20.28 -3.00
C LEU A 93 1.03 -20.90 -3.52
N GLN A 94 2.12 -20.23 -3.32
CA GLN A 94 3.45 -20.54 -3.83
C GLN A 94 3.83 -22.02 -3.65
N TYR A 95 4.33 -22.62 -4.73
CA TYR A 95 4.88 -23.95 -4.77
C TYR A 95 6.33 -23.91 -5.22
N SER A 96 7.20 -24.65 -4.54
CA SER A 96 8.61 -24.74 -4.91
C SER A 96 9.17 -26.13 -4.67
N VAL A 97 10.08 -26.50 -5.55
CA VAL A 97 10.89 -27.72 -5.40
C VAL A 97 12.33 -27.37 -5.70
N SER A 98 13.22 -27.68 -4.79
CA SER A 98 14.64 -27.38 -4.92
C SER A 98 15.50 -28.51 -4.35
N GLU A 99 16.66 -28.68 -4.94
CA GLU A 99 17.68 -29.55 -4.38
C GLU A 99 18.41 -28.82 -3.24
N SER A 100 18.60 -29.50 -2.13
CA SER A 100 19.30 -28.98 -0.96
C SER A 100 20.60 -29.73 -0.75
N HIS A 101 21.69 -28.97 -0.67
CA HIS A 101 23.04 -29.45 -0.38
C HIS A 101 23.47 -28.89 0.95
N PRO A 102 23.12 -29.53 2.07
CA PRO A 102 23.39 -28.96 3.40
C PRO A 102 24.89 -28.83 3.69
N ASP A 103 25.72 -29.70 3.12
CA ASP A 103 27.18 -29.67 3.22
C ASP A 103 27.81 -30.36 2.00
N LYS A 104 29.10 -30.07 1.72
CA LYS A 104 29.86 -30.69 0.61
C LYS A 104 30.00 -32.21 0.70
N THR A 105 29.86 -32.76 1.91
CA THR A 105 30.01 -34.19 2.24
C THR A 105 28.68 -34.88 2.47
N ALA A 106 27.60 -34.16 2.68
CA ALA A 106 26.27 -34.72 2.92
C ALA A 106 25.58 -35.06 1.59
N PRO A 107 24.81 -36.16 1.51
CA PRO A 107 24.03 -36.47 0.33
C PRO A 107 23.00 -35.37 0.06
N SER A 108 22.83 -35.01 -1.20
CA SER A 108 21.79 -34.05 -1.60
C SER A 108 20.41 -34.63 -1.29
N SER A 109 19.48 -33.71 -1.01
CA SER A 109 18.07 -34.03 -0.80
C SER A 109 17.20 -33.04 -1.52
N TRP A 110 16.00 -33.44 -1.87
CA TRP A 110 15.02 -32.56 -2.49
C TRP A 110 14.04 -32.05 -1.44
N ILE A 111 13.80 -30.74 -1.45
CA ILE A 111 12.81 -30.10 -0.60
C ILE A 111 11.70 -29.61 -1.52
N ALA A 112 10.48 -30.06 -1.26
CA ALA A 112 9.27 -29.52 -1.82
C ALA A 112 8.50 -28.78 -0.72
N TRP A 113 7.95 -27.62 -1.05
CA TRP A 113 7.07 -26.90 -0.13
C TRP A 113 5.99 -26.11 -0.86
N GLN A 114 4.91 -25.86 -0.14
CA GLN A 114 3.80 -25.06 -0.63
C GLN A 114 3.19 -24.24 0.51
N SER A 115 2.86 -22.96 0.23
CA SER A 115 2.16 -22.09 1.17
C SER A 115 0.65 -22.21 1.00
N LEU A 116 -0.07 -22.20 2.12
CA LEU A 116 -1.52 -22.17 2.18
C LEU A 116 -1.96 -21.00 3.08
N THR A 117 -3.08 -20.41 2.74
CA THR A 117 -3.72 -19.42 3.60
C THR A 117 -5.17 -19.82 3.83
N PHE A 118 -5.57 -19.83 5.09
CA PHE A 118 -6.95 -20.04 5.50
C PHE A 118 -7.47 -18.75 6.13
N THR A 119 -8.65 -18.31 5.69
CA THR A 119 -9.27 -17.06 6.15
C THR A 119 -10.68 -17.34 6.61
N ALA A 120 -11.06 -16.82 7.77
CA ALA A 120 -12.41 -16.90 8.30
C ALA A 120 -12.82 -15.55 8.93
N PRO A 121 -14.14 -15.25 9.02
CA PRO A 121 -14.62 -14.04 9.66
C PRO A 121 -14.32 -13.99 11.16
N ASP A 122 -14.18 -15.14 11.79
CA ASP A 122 -13.87 -15.29 13.21
C ASP A 122 -13.03 -16.54 13.49
N GLY A 123 -12.71 -16.78 14.76
CA GLY A 123 -11.89 -17.90 15.19
C GLY A 123 -12.64 -19.22 15.41
N THR A 124 -13.97 -19.23 15.31
CA THR A 124 -14.80 -20.39 15.73
C THR A 124 -14.42 -21.67 14.99
N ASP A 125 -14.32 -21.60 13.67
CA ASP A 125 -13.96 -22.74 12.83
C ASP A 125 -12.44 -22.80 12.56
N LEU A 126 -11.79 -21.64 12.43
CA LEU A 126 -10.40 -21.58 12.00
C LEU A 126 -9.40 -22.00 13.09
N LEU A 127 -9.64 -21.66 14.35
CA LEU A 127 -8.71 -22.05 15.43
C LEU A 127 -8.65 -23.57 15.64
N PRO A 128 -9.78 -24.30 15.73
CA PRO A 128 -9.74 -25.77 15.78
C PRO A 128 -9.09 -26.39 14.54
N LEU A 129 -9.40 -25.87 13.35
CA LEU A 129 -8.78 -26.32 12.09
C LEU A 129 -7.26 -26.11 12.12
N THR A 130 -6.80 -24.96 12.63
CA THR A 130 -5.38 -24.66 12.76
C THR A 130 -4.65 -25.71 13.62
N GLY A 131 -5.22 -26.09 14.76
CA GLY A 131 -4.68 -27.15 15.60
C GLY A 131 -4.63 -28.52 14.90
N GLN A 132 -5.69 -28.88 14.15
CA GLN A 132 -5.74 -30.13 13.38
C GLN A 132 -4.65 -30.16 12.29
N LEU A 133 -4.50 -29.08 11.52
CA LEU A 133 -3.51 -28.99 10.46
C LEU A 133 -2.07 -29.07 10.99
N GLN A 134 -1.80 -28.48 12.17
CA GLN A 134 -0.50 -28.63 12.84
C GLN A 134 -0.24 -30.08 13.27
N GLY A 135 -1.26 -30.77 13.80
CA GLY A 135 -1.18 -32.21 14.16
C GLY A 135 -0.95 -33.11 12.94
N GLU A 136 -1.27 -32.66 11.74
CA GLU A 136 -1.05 -33.34 10.47
C GLU A 136 0.29 -33.03 9.80
N GLY A 137 1.12 -32.19 10.43
CA GLY A 137 2.45 -31.86 9.96
C GLY A 137 2.56 -30.59 9.10
N LEU A 138 1.52 -29.76 9.03
CA LEU A 138 1.65 -28.43 8.45
C LEU A 138 2.27 -27.48 9.47
N MET A 139 3.19 -26.66 9.01
CA MET A 139 3.83 -25.62 9.83
C MET A 139 2.99 -24.35 9.81
N LEU A 140 2.50 -23.91 10.96
CA LEU A 140 1.87 -22.60 11.11
C LEU A 140 2.95 -21.53 11.09
N GLU A 141 2.91 -20.65 10.09
CA GLU A 141 3.85 -19.53 9.95
C GLU A 141 3.31 -18.25 10.59
N ASP A 142 2.01 -18.02 10.49
CA ASP A 142 1.36 -16.81 11.02
C ASP A 142 -0.11 -17.07 11.34
N LEU A 143 -0.60 -16.43 12.40
CA LEU A 143 -2.01 -16.39 12.78
C LEU A 143 -2.34 -14.97 13.24
N SER A 144 -3.04 -14.23 12.40
CA SER A 144 -3.26 -12.81 12.65
C SER A 144 -4.66 -12.35 12.28
N TRP A 145 -5.18 -11.41 13.09
CA TRP A 145 -6.39 -10.68 12.77
C TRP A 145 -6.09 -9.52 11.83
N SER A 146 -6.96 -9.32 10.85
CA SER A 146 -6.82 -8.22 9.90
C SER A 146 -8.17 -7.69 9.43
N LEU A 147 -8.14 -6.51 8.83
CA LEU A 147 -9.27 -5.98 8.09
C LEU A 147 -9.33 -6.64 6.70
N SER A 148 -10.52 -7.05 6.28
CA SER A 148 -10.75 -7.51 4.91
C SER A 148 -10.47 -6.38 3.92
N SER A 149 -10.12 -6.74 2.68
CA SER A 149 -9.85 -5.76 1.62
C SER A 149 -10.98 -4.75 1.40
N ASP A 150 -12.23 -5.19 1.55
CA ASP A 150 -13.39 -4.32 1.35
C ASP A 150 -13.58 -3.34 2.52
N ASN A 151 -13.42 -3.82 3.76
CA ASN A 151 -13.46 -2.95 4.93
C ASN A 151 -12.25 -1.99 4.95
N GLN A 152 -11.08 -2.46 4.57
CA GLN A 152 -9.89 -1.64 4.43
C GLN A 152 -10.11 -0.46 3.49
N LYS A 153 -10.71 -0.71 2.30
CA LYS A 153 -11.03 0.35 1.33
C LYS A 153 -12.05 1.35 1.88
N LYS A 154 -13.11 0.86 2.54
CA LYS A 154 -14.14 1.72 3.15
C LYS A 154 -13.54 2.63 4.24
N LEU A 155 -12.79 2.05 5.16
CA LEU A 155 -12.17 2.78 6.27
C LEU A 155 -11.09 3.74 5.78
N MET A 156 -10.35 3.39 4.71
CA MET A 156 -9.39 4.29 4.09
C MET A 156 -10.09 5.53 3.52
N LEU A 157 -11.17 5.34 2.76
CA LEU A 157 -11.96 6.46 2.22
C LEU A 157 -12.52 7.36 3.34
N GLU A 158 -12.92 6.77 4.46
CA GLU A 158 -13.38 7.54 5.61
C GLU A 158 -12.23 8.32 6.28
N ALA A 159 -11.07 7.70 6.45
CA ALA A 159 -9.87 8.37 6.95
C ALA A 159 -9.42 9.52 6.03
N GLU A 160 -9.49 9.33 4.71
CA GLU A 160 -9.20 10.36 3.71
C GLU A 160 -10.17 11.56 3.81
N LYS A 161 -11.47 11.30 3.99
CA LYS A 161 -12.47 12.36 4.22
C LYS A 161 -12.16 13.14 5.50
N ASN A 162 -11.86 12.44 6.58
CA ASN A 162 -11.50 13.08 7.86
C ASN A 162 -10.22 13.93 7.72
N ALA A 163 -9.23 13.47 6.94
CA ALA A 163 -8.01 14.23 6.67
C ALA A 163 -8.28 15.52 5.88
N VAL A 164 -9.18 15.45 4.90
CA VAL A 164 -9.59 16.64 4.12
C VAL A 164 -10.39 17.62 4.97
N GLU A 165 -11.24 17.13 5.85
CA GLU A 165 -11.99 18.00 6.78
C GLU A 165 -11.06 18.70 7.78
N ASP A 166 -10.08 17.97 8.33
CA ASP A 166 -9.06 18.54 9.21
C ASP A 166 -8.22 19.59 8.46
N LEU A 167 -7.80 19.29 7.23
CA LEU A 167 -7.09 20.22 6.35
C LEU A 167 -7.87 21.53 6.16
N LYS A 168 -9.17 21.44 5.87
CA LYS A 168 -10.04 22.63 5.70
C LYS A 168 -10.13 23.46 6.97
N LYS A 169 -10.37 22.81 8.11
CA LYS A 169 -10.44 23.49 9.41
C LYS A 169 -9.14 24.23 9.75
N GLN A 170 -8.00 23.60 9.49
CA GLN A 170 -6.70 24.24 9.70
C GLN A 170 -6.50 25.44 8.75
N ALA A 171 -6.87 25.30 7.46
CA ALA A 171 -6.78 26.38 6.50
C ALA A 171 -7.58 27.62 6.96
N ASP A 172 -8.84 27.42 7.34
CA ASP A 172 -9.72 28.50 7.77
C ASP A 172 -9.22 29.16 9.07
N THR A 173 -8.75 28.36 10.03
CA THR A 173 -8.21 28.85 11.31
C THR A 173 -6.97 29.72 11.08
N LEU A 174 -6.03 29.25 10.25
CA LEU A 174 -4.79 29.94 9.98
C LEU A 174 -5.02 31.19 9.12
N ALA A 175 -5.92 31.13 8.12
CA ALA A 175 -6.30 32.29 7.33
C ALA A 175 -6.89 33.38 8.21
N THR A 176 -7.82 33.05 9.09
CA THR A 176 -8.42 33.99 10.05
C THR A 176 -7.37 34.61 10.97
N SER A 177 -6.43 33.85 11.47
CA SER A 177 -5.35 34.33 12.34
C SER A 177 -4.40 35.31 11.63
N LEU A 178 -4.31 35.23 10.31
CA LEU A 178 -3.54 36.14 9.46
C LEU A 178 -4.34 37.37 9.00
N GLY A 179 -5.63 37.44 9.34
CA GLY A 179 -6.53 38.48 8.82
C GLY A 179 -6.89 38.30 7.34
N LEU A 180 -6.76 37.09 6.83
CA LEU A 180 -7.02 36.69 5.46
C LEU A 180 -8.16 35.67 5.39
N HIS A 181 -8.61 35.36 4.18
CA HIS A 181 -9.58 34.29 3.95
C HIS A 181 -9.09 33.30 2.89
N VAL A 182 -9.57 32.07 2.95
CA VAL A 182 -9.24 31.01 2.00
C VAL A 182 -9.91 31.31 0.66
N LEU A 183 -9.11 31.54 -0.37
CA LEU A 183 -9.58 31.75 -1.73
C LEU A 183 -9.82 30.42 -2.44
N ARG A 184 -8.84 29.54 -2.42
CA ARG A 184 -8.93 28.19 -3.01
C ARG A 184 -7.82 27.27 -2.53
N PHE A 185 -8.08 25.99 -2.63
CA PHE A 185 -7.08 24.94 -2.47
C PHE A 185 -6.42 24.65 -3.83
N ALA A 186 -5.11 24.56 -3.84
CA ALA A 186 -4.31 24.17 -5.00
C ALA A 186 -3.39 23.02 -4.62
N ASN A 187 -3.00 22.21 -5.60
CA ASN A 187 -2.07 21.07 -5.41
C ASN A 187 -2.46 20.14 -4.26
N VAL A 188 -3.74 19.78 -4.19
CA VAL A 188 -4.22 18.85 -3.17
C VAL A 188 -3.68 17.46 -3.45
N SER A 189 -3.03 16.86 -2.46
CA SER A 189 -2.51 15.50 -2.49
C SER A 189 -3.01 14.72 -1.28
N ILE A 190 -3.41 13.48 -1.50
CA ILE A 190 -3.80 12.56 -0.43
C ILE A 190 -2.79 11.42 -0.42
N ALA A 191 -2.12 11.25 0.72
CA ALA A 191 -1.18 10.18 0.93
C ALA A 191 -1.79 9.12 1.85
N ASN A 192 -1.79 7.89 1.38
CA ASN A 192 -2.19 6.74 2.15
C ASN A 192 -0.97 6.24 2.92
N ASN A 193 -0.90 6.55 4.18
CA ASN A 193 0.13 5.98 5.04
C ASN A 193 -0.16 4.50 5.21
N SER A 194 0.83 3.69 4.86
CA SER A 194 0.80 2.23 4.90
C SER A 194 0.09 1.71 6.14
N PHE A 195 -0.74 0.69 5.95
CA PHE A 195 -1.50 0.02 7.00
C PHE A 195 -0.63 -0.32 8.21
N PRO A 196 -1.14 -0.13 9.43
CA PRO A 196 -0.46 -0.59 10.62
C PRO A 196 -0.25 -2.09 10.50
N ARG A 197 1.00 -2.52 10.49
CA ARG A 197 1.30 -3.94 10.66
C ARG A 197 0.98 -4.27 12.12
N PRO A 198 0.23 -5.35 12.41
CA PRO A 198 0.07 -5.82 13.77
C PRO A 198 1.46 -6.04 14.36
N MET A 199 1.74 -5.45 15.51
CA MET A 199 2.94 -5.82 16.26
C MET A 199 2.69 -7.21 16.83
N LEU A 200 3.43 -8.19 16.31
CA LEU A 200 3.43 -9.54 16.86
C LEU A 200 4.02 -9.46 18.28
N MET A 201 3.18 -9.50 19.28
CA MET A 201 3.63 -9.87 20.62
C MET A 201 3.94 -11.38 20.58
N MET A 202 5.22 -11.71 20.56
CA MET A 202 5.67 -13.10 20.64
C MET A 202 5.20 -13.66 22.00
N ALA A 203 4.18 -14.50 21.95
CA ALA A 203 3.88 -15.39 23.07
C ALA A 203 5.03 -16.40 23.16
N MET A 204 5.74 -16.39 24.30
CA MET A 204 6.79 -17.39 24.56
C MET A 204 6.14 -18.78 24.57
N PRO A 205 6.72 -19.78 23.87
CA PRO A 205 6.21 -21.11 23.92
C PRO A 205 6.42 -21.68 25.35
N ALA A 206 5.33 -22.03 25.99
CA ALA A 206 5.38 -22.89 27.18
C ALA A 206 5.76 -24.30 26.71
N SER A 207 7.01 -24.67 26.85
CA SER A 207 7.49 -26.01 26.60
C SER A 207 7.02 -26.96 27.71
N GLY A 208 6.05 -27.81 27.39
CA GLY A 208 5.65 -28.97 28.17
C GLY A 208 5.52 -30.19 27.23
N PRO A 209 5.98 -31.37 27.62
CA PRO A 209 5.85 -32.57 26.80
C PRO A 209 4.43 -33.13 26.92
N GLY A 210 3.65 -32.99 25.86
CA GLY A 210 2.31 -33.56 25.76
C GLY A 210 1.92 -33.72 24.30
N ASP A 211 1.41 -34.87 23.91
CA ASP A 211 1.18 -35.39 22.56
C ASP A 211 0.11 -34.69 21.72
N SER A 212 -0.38 -33.52 22.11
CA SER A 212 -1.17 -32.62 21.25
C SER A 212 -1.00 -31.21 21.73
N ALA A 213 -0.40 -30.36 20.89
CA ALA A 213 -0.36 -28.93 21.15
C ALA A 213 -1.79 -28.37 21.24
N PRO A 214 -2.13 -27.60 22.28
CA PRO A 214 -3.44 -26.95 22.32
C PRO A 214 -3.57 -26.02 21.11
N PRO A 215 -4.80 -25.81 20.59
CA PRO A 215 -5.01 -24.88 19.48
C PRO A 215 -4.49 -23.49 19.86
N PRO A 216 -3.87 -22.76 18.93
CA PRO A 216 -3.37 -21.42 19.20
C PRO A 216 -4.53 -20.49 19.58
N SER A 217 -4.26 -19.54 20.49
CA SER A 217 -5.21 -18.48 20.83
C SER A 217 -4.82 -17.20 20.13
N SER A 218 -5.80 -16.42 19.68
CA SER A 218 -5.59 -15.13 19.05
C SER A 218 -6.71 -14.18 19.46
N THR A 219 -6.37 -12.95 19.80
CA THR A 219 -7.32 -11.90 20.22
C THR A 219 -7.35 -10.80 19.19
N ALA A 220 -8.55 -10.37 18.80
CA ALA A 220 -8.77 -9.27 17.88
C ALA A 220 -8.48 -7.92 18.57
N GLU A 221 -7.49 -7.19 18.10
CA GLU A 221 -7.19 -5.83 18.56
C GLU A 221 -7.70 -4.79 17.58
N VAL A 222 -8.19 -3.66 18.12
CA VAL A 222 -8.65 -2.53 17.29
C VAL A 222 -7.50 -1.97 16.46
N GLN A 223 -7.72 -1.89 15.17
CA GLN A 223 -6.77 -1.35 14.20
C GLN A 223 -7.10 0.11 13.88
N THR A 224 -6.08 0.92 13.61
CA THR A 224 -6.26 2.33 13.22
C THR A 224 -5.79 2.52 11.79
N VAL A 225 -6.73 2.90 10.92
CA VAL A 225 -6.45 3.32 9.54
C VAL A 225 -6.20 4.82 9.53
N ARG A 226 -5.16 5.29 8.85
CA ARG A 226 -4.78 6.70 8.81
C ARG A 226 -4.55 7.17 7.38
N ALA A 227 -4.91 8.43 7.13
CA ALA A 227 -4.63 9.15 5.90
C ALA A 227 -4.11 10.55 6.21
N THR A 228 -3.37 11.13 5.28
CA THR A 228 -2.90 12.51 5.34
C THR A 228 -3.29 13.22 4.06
N ALA A 229 -3.89 14.40 4.16
CA ALA A 229 -4.15 15.29 3.06
C ALA A 229 -3.22 16.49 3.14
N SER A 230 -2.57 16.86 2.05
CA SER A 230 -1.70 18.04 1.96
C SER A 230 -2.18 18.95 0.85
N ALA A 231 -2.09 20.24 1.06
CA ALA A 231 -2.44 21.21 0.03
C ALA A 231 -1.66 22.52 0.16
N THR A 232 -1.49 23.18 -0.98
CA THR A 232 -1.17 24.60 -1.02
C THR A 232 -2.48 25.37 -1.04
N VAL A 233 -2.69 26.24 -0.06
CA VAL A 233 -3.88 27.10 0.06
C VAL A 233 -3.52 28.51 -0.38
N LEU A 234 -4.31 29.10 -1.25
CA LEU A 234 -4.18 30.51 -1.63
C LEU A 234 -5.11 31.35 -0.76
N LEU A 235 -4.52 32.34 -0.10
CA LEU A 235 -5.22 33.24 0.80
C LEU A 235 -5.29 34.64 0.17
N ALA A 236 -6.40 35.33 0.42
CA ALA A 236 -6.63 36.72 0.01
C ALA A 236 -7.06 37.59 1.21
N PRO A 237 -6.88 38.93 1.15
CA PRO A 237 -7.37 39.86 2.17
C PRO A 237 -8.87 39.84 2.34
#